data_40ab302060aaf77dab4a05a538568d1c
#
_entry.id   40ab302060aaf77dab4a05a538568d1c
#
_cell.length_a   1.000
_cell.length_b   1.000
_cell.length_c   1.000
_cell.angle_alpha   90.00
_cell.angle_beta   90.00
_cell.angle_gamma   90.00
#
_symmetry.space_group_name_H-M   'P 1'
#
loop_
_entity.id
_entity.type
_entity.pdbx_description
1 polymer ?
#
loop_
_entity_poly.entity_id
_entity_poly.type
_entity_poly.pdbx_seq_one_letter_code
_entity_poly.pdbx_strand_id
1 'polypeptide(L)'
;AAPGQKILIKEGTYNLSSTVKVERGINGTADAMIYMIADPEAGSRPVFDFGGKCAGMILAGDYWYFQGFDVTRSADAQKGIQVSGNHNILDRIKAYKNGNTGIQISRYLGTDQFNQWPAHNTILNCSSYLNADKGYEDADGFAAKLTVGQGNVFDGCIAAYNADDGWD
;
A
#
# COMPACT_ATOMS: atom_id res chain seq x y z
N ALA A 1 -3.32 14.34 9.80
CA ALA A 1 -4.67 14.29 9.22
C ALA A 1 -5.68 13.93 10.30
N ALA A 2 -6.92 14.35 10.14
CA ALA A 2 -8.02 14.10 11.07
C ALA A 2 -9.20 13.48 10.31
N PRO A 3 -10.15 12.80 11.00
CA PRO A 3 -11.31 12.19 10.37
C PRO A 3 -12.05 13.13 9.42
N GLY A 4 -12.41 12.63 8.23
CA GLY A 4 -13.10 13.36 7.17
C GLY A 4 -12.20 14.24 6.30
N GLN A 5 -10.93 14.40 6.61
CA GLN A 5 -10.01 15.19 5.79
C GLN A 5 -9.66 14.49 4.47
N LYS A 6 -9.42 15.30 3.45
CA LYS A 6 -8.96 14.84 2.13
C LYS A 6 -7.60 15.45 1.80
N ILE A 7 -6.67 14.60 1.43
CA ILE A 7 -5.37 14.96 0.86
C ILE A 7 -5.48 14.73 -0.65
N LEU A 8 -5.54 15.80 -1.43
CA LEU A 8 -5.56 15.73 -2.89
C LEU A 8 -4.11 15.73 -3.40
N ILE A 9 -3.76 14.69 -4.14
CA ILE A 9 -2.42 14.54 -4.72
C ILE A 9 -2.46 15.06 -6.15
N LYS A 10 -1.72 16.12 -6.41
CA LYS A 10 -1.60 16.68 -7.76
C LYS A 10 -0.84 15.71 -8.67
N GLU A 11 -1.02 15.88 -9.98
CA GLU A 11 -0.24 15.14 -10.97
C GLU A 11 1.26 15.37 -10.83
N GLY A 12 2.05 14.40 -11.29
CA GLY A 12 3.50 14.49 -11.30
C GLY A 12 4.18 13.31 -10.63
N THR A 13 5.51 13.29 -10.71
CA THR A 13 6.35 12.30 -10.06
C THR A 13 7.00 12.90 -8.82
N TYR A 14 6.68 12.33 -7.68
CA TYR A 14 7.24 12.67 -6.38
C TYR A 14 8.44 11.78 -6.11
N ASN A 15 9.65 12.31 -6.33
CA ASN A 15 10.90 11.58 -6.06
C ASN A 15 11.20 11.64 -4.57
N LEU A 16 11.15 10.49 -3.91
CA LEU A 16 11.25 10.37 -2.46
C LEU A 16 12.54 9.66 -2.05
N SER A 17 13.10 10.10 -0.93
CA SER A 17 14.26 9.47 -0.28
C SER A 17 13.94 8.92 1.11
N SER A 18 12.67 9.00 1.53
CA SER A 18 12.17 8.45 2.78
C SER A 18 10.81 7.82 2.59
N THR A 19 10.51 6.82 3.42
CA THR A 19 9.22 6.13 3.45
C THR A 19 8.08 7.09 3.76
N VAL A 20 7.00 7.00 3.00
CA VAL A 20 5.73 7.68 3.34
C VAL A 20 5.01 6.82 4.38
N LYS A 21 4.77 7.39 5.57
CA LYS A 21 4.19 6.63 6.66
C LYS A 21 2.96 7.30 7.25
N VAL A 22 1.89 6.53 7.37
CA VAL A 22 0.76 6.83 8.23
C VAL A 22 0.95 6.01 9.51
N GLU A 23 1.31 6.68 10.60
CA GLU A 23 1.58 6.04 11.88
C GLU A 23 0.29 5.46 12.49
N ARG A 24 0.45 4.41 13.31
CA ARG A 24 -0.64 3.87 14.12
C ARG A 24 -1.23 4.97 15.01
N GLY A 25 -2.57 5.05 15.06
CA GLY A 25 -3.28 6.09 15.81
C GLY A 25 -3.63 7.34 15.00
N ILE A 26 -3.12 7.48 13.78
CA ILE A 26 -3.61 8.51 12.85
C ILE A 26 -4.80 7.91 12.08
N ASN A 27 -5.97 7.94 12.69
CA ASN A 27 -7.13 7.19 12.25
C ASN A 27 -8.28 8.10 11.78
N GLY A 28 -8.98 7.63 10.76
CA GLY A 28 -10.35 8.05 10.46
C GLY A 28 -11.36 7.33 11.37
N THR A 29 -12.61 7.36 10.97
CA THR A 29 -13.70 6.58 11.57
C THR A 29 -14.57 5.96 10.49
N ALA A 30 -15.46 5.03 10.85
CA ALA A 30 -16.37 4.41 9.90
C ALA A 30 -17.23 5.44 9.13
N ASP A 31 -17.64 6.52 9.81
CA ASP A 31 -18.48 7.59 9.22
C ASP A 31 -17.65 8.72 8.60
N ALA A 32 -16.33 8.78 8.85
CA ALA A 32 -15.45 9.85 8.42
C ALA A 32 -14.03 9.32 8.15
N MET A 33 -13.86 8.59 7.05
CA MET A 33 -12.54 8.13 6.60
C MET A 33 -11.61 9.31 6.32
N ILE A 34 -10.30 9.07 6.37
CA ILE A 34 -9.30 10.02 5.90
C ILE A 34 -8.93 9.61 4.46
N TYR A 35 -8.93 10.56 3.56
CA TYR A 35 -8.71 10.32 2.14
C TYR A 35 -7.33 10.80 1.69
N MET A 36 -6.61 9.97 0.96
CA MET A 36 -5.42 10.31 0.20
C MET A 36 -5.66 9.87 -1.25
N ILE A 37 -6.05 10.83 -2.09
CA ILE A 37 -6.56 10.53 -3.42
C ILE A 37 -5.90 11.39 -4.49
N ALA A 38 -5.71 10.82 -5.69
CA ALA A 38 -5.33 11.62 -6.84
C ALA A 38 -6.37 12.73 -7.07
N ASP A 39 -5.90 13.92 -7.38
CA ASP A 39 -6.79 15.03 -7.71
C ASP A 39 -7.67 14.63 -8.90
N PRO A 40 -8.99 14.71 -8.80
CA PRO A 40 -9.88 14.40 -9.92
C PRO A 40 -9.64 15.24 -11.18
N GLU A 41 -9.05 16.43 -11.02
CA GLU A 41 -8.71 17.33 -12.13
C GLU A 41 -7.31 17.09 -12.71
N ALA A 42 -6.54 16.13 -12.17
CA ALA A 42 -5.22 15.80 -12.65
C ALA A 42 -5.27 15.20 -14.07
N GLY A 43 -4.43 15.71 -14.96
CA GLY A 43 -4.29 15.20 -16.33
C GLY A 43 -3.57 13.84 -16.40
N SER A 44 -2.84 13.46 -15.35
CA SER A 44 -2.15 12.18 -15.23
C SER A 44 -2.13 11.68 -13.78
N ARG A 45 -1.86 10.39 -13.61
CA ARG A 45 -1.77 9.77 -12.29
C ARG A 45 -0.55 10.28 -11.53
N PRO A 46 -0.67 10.64 -10.26
CA PRO A 46 0.48 10.90 -9.40
C PRO A 46 1.32 9.64 -9.21
N VAL A 47 2.64 9.79 -9.18
CA VAL A 47 3.59 8.69 -8.97
C VAL A 47 4.46 8.98 -7.75
N PHE A 48 4.43 8.12 -6.75
CA PHE A 48 5.36 8.11 -5.63
C PHE A 48 6.54 7.20 -5.96
N ASP A 49 7.69 7.80 -6.25
CA ASP A 49 8.89 7.11 -6.70
C ASP A 49 9.96 7.13 -5.62
N PHE A 50 10.27 5.97 -5.05
CA PHE A 50 11.23 5.84 -3.96
C PHE A 50 12.67 5.66 -4.41
N GLY A 51 12.92 5.60 -5.73
CA GLY A 51 14.25 5.62 -6.35
C GLY A 51 15.18 4.48 -5.91
N GLY A 52 14.66 3.40 -5.37
CA GLY A 52 15.45 2.29 -4.81
C GLY A 52 16.14 2.61 -3.48
N LYS A 53 15.72 3.65 -2.75
CA LYS A 53 16.45 4.20 -1.60
C LYS A 53 15.88 3.80 -0.24
N CYS A 54 14.58 3.51 -0.16
CA CYS A 54 13.88 3.23 1.08
C CYS A 54 12.65 2.34 0.84
N ALA A 55 11.97 1.93 1.91
CA ALA A 55 10.66 1.31 1.78
C ALA A 55 9.67 2.28 1.14
N GLY A 56 8.65 1.75 0.50
CA GLY A 56 7.59 2.53 -0.11
C GLY A 56 6.67 3.21 0.89
N MET A 57 5.40 2.81 0.91
CA MET A 57 4.42 3.36 1.86
C MET A 57 4.11 2.37 2.97
N ILE A 58 3.88 2.89 4.19
CA ILE A 58 3.35 2.12 5.32
C ILE A 58 2.07 2.78 5.80
N LEU A 59 0.96 2.04 5.76
CA LEU A 59 -0.35 2.48 6.25
C LEU A 59 -0.68 1.71 7.53
N ALA A 60 -0.34 2.28 8.68
CA ALA A 60 -0.60 1.70 10.00
C ALA A 60 -1.76 2.37 10.75
N GLY A 61 -2.34 3.44 10.20
CA GLY A 61 -3.60 4.02 10.67
C GLY A 61 -4.82 3.24 10.17
N ASP A 62 -5.97 3.47 10.82
CA ASP A 62 -7.24 2.84 10.48
C ASP A 62 -8.16 3.79 9.73
N TYR A 63 -9.09 3.24 8.93
CA TYR A 63 -10.09 4.00 8.19
C TYR A 63 -9.51 5.04 7.22
N TRP A 64 -8.51 4.65 6.46
CA TRP A 64 -7.97 5.43 5.34
C TRP A 64 -8.50 4.93 4.00
N TYR A 65 -8.68 5.87 3.09
CA TYR A 65 -9.03 5.60 1.70
C TYR A 65 -7.93 6.14 0.78
N PHE A 66 -7.15 5.24 0.17
CA PHE A 66 -6.13 5.58 -0.82
C PHE A 66 -6.67 5.36 -2.22
N GLN A 67 -6.53 6.32 -3.12
CA GLN A 67 -7.08 6.17 -4.46
C GLN A 67 -6.25 6.79 -5.57
N GLY A 68 -6.06 6.03 -6.64
CA GLY A 68 -5.75 6.58 -7.96
C GLY A 68 -4.30 7.00 -8.20
N PHE A 69 -3.35 6.62 -7.35
CA PHE A 69 -1.93 6.94 -7.54
C PHE A 69 -1.07 5.68 -7.71
N ASP A 70 0.17 5.90 -8.12
CA ASP A 70 1.15 4.85 -8.37
C ASP A 70 2.25 4.86 -7.31
N VAL A 71 2.77 3.67 -6.97
CA VAL A 71 3.88 3.48 -6.02
C VAL A 71 4.95 2.62 -6.69
N THR A 72 6.17 3.12 -6.76
CA THR A 72 7.22 2.45 -7.51
C THR A 72 8.61 2.59 -6.89
N ARG A 73 9.48 1.63 -7.22
CA ARG A 73 10.90 1.62 -6.91
C ARG A 73 11.22 1.75 -5.42
N SER A 74 10.52 1.00 -4.55
CA SER A 74 11.02 0.77 -3.20
C SER A 74 12.38 0.08 -3.25
N ALA A 75 13.19 0.19 -2.20
CA ALA A 75 14.50 -0.46 -2.11
C ALA A 75 14.36 -1.99 -2.14
N ASP A 76 15.47 -2.65 -2.45
CA ASP A 76 15.59 -4.11 -2.38
C ASP A 76 15.11 -4.64 -1.02
N ALA A 77 14.40 -5.75 -1.02
CA ALA A 77 13.73 -6.35 0.14
C ALA A 77 12.69 -5.45 0.84
N GLN A 78 12.27 -4.35 0.20
CA GLN A 78 11.29 -3.43 0.74
C GLN A 78 10.00 -3.43 -0.09
N LYS A 79 8.85 -3.45 0.58
CA LYS A 79 7.53 -3.48 -0.05
C LYS A 79 7.18 -2.15 -0.72
N GLY A 80 6.36 -2.21 -1.76
CA GLY A 80 5.75 -1.03 -2.36
C GLY A 80 4.79 -0.36 -1.38
N ILE A 81 3.76 -1.09 -0.93
CA ILE A 81 2.84 -0.64 0.11
C ILE A 81 2.67 -1.76 1.13
N GLN A 82 2.84 -1.42 2.42
CA GLN A 82 2.47 -2.28 3.53
C GLN A 82 1.22 -1.73 4.22
N VAL A 83 0.15 -2.49 4.24
CA VAL A 83 -1.09 -2.19 4.97
C VAL A 83 -1.04 -2.89 6.31
N SER A 84 -1.01 -2.13 7.39
CA SER A 84 -0.84 -2.63 8.76
C SER A 84 -1.90 -2.11 9.73
N GLY A 85 -2.80 -1.24 9.28
CA GLY A 85 -3.98 -0.80 10.02
C GLY A 85 -5.22 -1.60 9.62
N ASN A 86 -6.38 -1.14 10.09
CA ASN A 86 -7.67 -1.82 9.94
C ASN A 86 -8.66 -0.96 9.14
N HIS A 87 -9.63 -1.61 8.48
CA HIS A 87 -10.71 -0.93 7.77
C HIS A 87 -10.25 0.08 6.72
N ASN A 88 -9.08 -0.16 6.13
CA ASN A 88 -8.55 0.70 5.06
C ASN A 88 -9.05 0.23 3.69
N ILE A 89 -9.13 1.15 2.76
CA ILE A 89 -9.47 0.87 1.36
C ILE A 89 -8.34 1.40 0.47
N LEU A 90 -7.78 0.54 -0.36
CA LEU A 90 -6.91 0.91 -1.48
C LEU A 90 -7.68 0.69 -2.76
N ASP A 91 -7.97 1.75 -3.51
CA ASP A 91 -8.76 1.70 -4.75
C ASP A 91 -7.94 2.19 -5.94
N ARG A 92 -7.83 1.38 -6.98
CA ARG A 92 -7.12 1.73 -8.22
C ARG A 92 -5.69 2.23 -8.00
N ILE A 93 -4.97 1.61 -7.07
CA ILE A 93 -3.54 1.82 -6.86
C ILE A 93 -2.76 0.94 -7.84
N LYS A 94 -1.63 1.44 -8.36
CA LYS A 94 -0.65 0.63 -9.08
C LYS A 94 0.64 0.56 -8.26
N ALA A 95 1.09 -0.65 -7.95
CA ALA A 95 2.37 -0.90 -7.30
C ALA A 95 3.28 -1.68 -8.27
N TYR A 96 4.40 -1.08 -8.68
CA TYR A 96 5.22 -1.73 -9.69
C TYR A 96 6.72 -1.42 -9.55
N LYS A 97 7.55 -2.37 -9.98
CA LYS A 97 9.02 -2.27 -9.93
C LYS A 97 9.53 -2.00 -8.51
N ASN A 98 8.86 -2.54 -7.51
CA ASN A 98 9.29 -2.48 -6.12
C ASN A 98 10.26 -3.61 -5.81
N GLY A 99 11.12 -3.42 -4.81
CA GLY A 99 12.16 -4.36 -4.44
C GLY A 99 11.72 -5.53 -3.56
N ASN A 100 10.41 -5.73 -3.40
CA ASN A 100 9.75 -6.86 -2.75
C ASN A 100 8.26 -6.80 -3.15
N THR A 101 7.35 -7.46 -2.42
CA THR A 101 5.90 -7.47 -2.68
C THR A 101 5.34 -6.08 -2.98
N GLY A 102 4.54 -5.97 -4.03
CA GLY A 102 3.94 -4.70 -4.43
C GLY A 102 2.98 -4.14 -3.37
N ILE A 103 1.95 -4.91 -2.98
CA ILE A 103 1.01 -4.55 -1.90
C ILE A 103 0.88 -5.72 -0.94
N GLN A 104 1.28 -5.51 0.31
CA GLN A 104 1.23 -6.54 1.35
C GLN A 104 0.39 -6.08 2.54
N ILE A 105 -0.48 -6.97 3.03
CA ILE A 105 -1.16 -6.82 4.33
C ILE A 105 -0.39 -7.64 5.35
N SER A 106 0.17 -6.99 6.36
CA SER A 106 0.91 -7.65 7.46
C SER A 106 1.02 -6.72 8.67
N ARG A 107 1.35 -7.29 9.84
CA ARG A 107 1.50 -6.53 11.11
C ARG A 107 2.44 -5.34 10.96
N TYR A 108 2.20 -4.32 11.77
CA TYR A 108 3.01 -3.10 11.79
C TYR A 108 4.36 -3.31 12.50
N LEU A 109 4.33 -3.78 13.74
CA LEU A 109 5.52 -4.04 14.54
C LEU A 109 5.74 -5.55 14.68
N GLY A 110 7.00 -5.96 14.72
CA GLY A 110 7.38 -7.36 14.94
C GLY A 110 6.84 -7.97 16.24
N THR A 111 6.51 -7.12 17.21
CA THR A 111 5.95 -7.50 18.52
C THR A 111 4.43 -7.56 18.55
N ASP A 112 3.74 -7.12 17.49
CA ASP A 112 2.27 -7.09 17.44
C ASP A 112 1.70 -8.50 17.61
N GLN A 113 0.72 -8.62 18.51
CA GLN A 113 -0.02 -9.84 18.78
C GLN A 113 -1.20 -9.99 17.80
N PHE A 114 -1.81 -11.16 17.73
CA PHE A 114 -2.89 -11.49 16.79
C PHE A 114 -4.03 -10.45 16.77
N ASN A 115 -4.43 -9.92 17.91
CA ASN A 115 -5.47 -8.90 18.03
C ASN A 115 -5.05 -7.50 17.52
N GLN A 116 -3.80 -7.34 17.15
CA GLN A 116 -3.24 -6.10 16.58
C GLN A 116 -2.92 -6.25 15.08
N TRP A 117 -3.16 -7.43 14.51
CA TRP A 117 -2.88 -7.69 13.10
C TRP A 117 -3.92 -7.02 12.22
N PRO A 118 -3.53 -6.54 11.02
CA PRO A 118 -4.42 -5.81 10.12
C PRO A 118 -5.61 -6.66 9.67
N ALA A 119 -6.79 -6.09 9.82
CA ALA A 119 -8.06 -6.76 9.55
C ALA A 119 -9.04 -5.84 8.81
N HIS A 120 -10.00 -6.45 8.09
CA HIS A 120 -11.08 -5.74 7.42
C HIS A 120 -10.64 -4.69 6.39
N ASN A 121 -9.48 -4.86 5.77
CA ASN A 121 -9.02 -3.98 4.70
C ASN A 121 -9.57 -4.48 3.35
N THR A 122 -9.80 -3.53 2.42
CA THR A 122 -10.23 -3.84 1.06
C THR A 122 -9.22 -3.29 0.05
N ILE A 123 -8.67 -4.18 -0.78
CA ILE A 123 -7.81 -3.83 -1.91
C ILE A 123 -8.66 -4.00 -3.16
N LEU A 124 -9.03 -2.87 -3.80
CA LEU A 124 -10.04 -2.80 -4.83
C LEU A 124 -9.45 -2.32 -6.16
N ASN A 125 -9.65 -3.07 -7.23
CA ASN A 125 -9.23 -2.69 -8.60
C ASN A 125 -7.75 -2.26 -8.71
N CYS A 126 -6.88 -2.77 -7.86
CA CYS A 126 -5.46 -2.46 -7.85
C CYS A 126 -4.69 -3.33 -8.83
N SER A 127 -3.54 -2.84 -9.29
CA SER A 127 -2.62 -3.60 -10.14
C SER A 127 -1.25 -3.66 -9.49
N SER A 128 -0.66 -4.85 -9.46
CA SER A 128 0.68 -5.05 -8.88
C SER A 128 1.54 -5.86 -9.85
N TYR A 129 2.64 -5.25 -10.37
CA TYR A 129 3.37 -5.88 -11.46
C TYR A 129 4.85 -5.48 -11.53
N LEU A 130 5.65 -6.36 -12.11
CA LEU A 130 7.09 -6.16 -12.28
C LEU A 130 7.83 -5.92 -10.97
N ASN A 131 7.32 -6.40 -9.84
CA ASN A 131 8.02 -6.33 -8.57
C ASN A 131 9.08 -7.43 -8.53
N ALA A 132 10.29 -7.09 -8.06
CA ALA A 132 11.41 -8.02 -8.00
C ALA A 132 12.41 -7.59 -6.93
N ASP A 133 12.74 -8.50 -6.03
CA ASP A 133 13.91 -8.42 -5.16
C ASP A 133 15.13 -8.99 -5.89
N LYS A 134 16.33 -8.80 -5.34
CA LYS A 134 17.58 -9.31 -5.95
C LYS A 134 17.66 -10.83 -6.04
N GLY A 135 16.97 -11.51 -5.13
CA GLY A 135 16.92 -12.98 -5.07
C GLY A 135 15.92 -13.59 -6.05
N TYR A 136 14.94 -12.80 -6.50
CA TYR A 136 13.77 -13.28 -7.25
C TYR A 136 12.93 -14.31 -6.50
N GLU A 137 12.87 -14.22 -5.16
CA GLU A 137 12.26 -15.24 -4.28
C GLU A 137 11.16 -14.68 -3.36
N ASP A 138 11.03 -13.35 -3.21
CA ASP A 138 10.16 -12.74 -2.20
C ASP A 138 9.23 -11.62 -2.75
N ALA A 139 9.28 -11.34 -4.04
CA ALA A 139 8.56 -10.20 -4.62
C ALA A 139 7.26 -10.61 -5.29
N ASP A 140 6.21 -10.70 -4.47
CA ASP A 140 4.85 -11.00 -4.94
C ASP A 140 4.15 -9.80 -5.56
N GLY A 141 3.07 -10.04 -6.28
CA GLY A 141 2.13 -8.99 -6.64
C GLY A 141 1.39 -8.47 -5.42
N PHE A 142 0.62 -9.36 -4.81
CA PHE A 142 -0.13 -9.11 -3.58
C PHE A 142 0.16 -10.19 -2.56
N ALA A 143 0.21 -9.83 -1.29
CA ALA A 143 0.35 -10.79 -0.21
C ALA A 143 -0.54 -10.44 0.98
N ALA A 144 -1.13 -11.46 1.60
CA ALA A 144 -1.84 -11.38 2.87
C ALA A 144 -1.36 -12.53 3.74
N LYS A 145 -0.10 -12.45 4.19
CA LYS A 145 0.63 -13.58 4.73
C LYS A 145 1.18 -13.37 6.14
N LEU A 146 1.35 -14.49 6.86
CA LEU A 146 2.01 -14.65 8.15
C LEU A 146 1.29 -13.98 9.32
N THR A 147 1.00 -12.68 9.25
CA THR A 147 0.53 -11.89 10.38
C THR A 147 -0.63 -11.00 9.95
N VAL A 148 -1.70 -11.64 9.52
CA VAL A 148 -2.90 -11.01 8.97
C VAL A 148 -4.14 -11.42 9.79
N GLY A 149 -4.99 -10.44 10.11
CA GLY A 149 -6.27 -10.67 10.76
C GLY A 149 -7.37 -11.04 9.77
N GLN A 150 -8.59 -11.15 10.26
CA GLN A 150 -9.73 -11.59 9.46
C GLN A 150 -10.31 -10.49 8.55
N GLY A 151 -11.11 -10.87 7.56
CA GLY A 151 -11.97 -9.97 6.80
C GLY A 151 -11.24 -9.07 5.81
N ASN A 152 -9.98 -9.35 5.47
CA ASN A 152 -9.31 -8.65 4.38
C ASN A 152 -9.80 -9.17 3.03
N VAL A 153 -10.01 -8.27 2.07
CA VAL A 153 -10.59 -8.58 0.76
C VAL A 153 -9.73 -8.00 -0.35
N PHE A 154 -9.48 -8.81 -1.37
CA PHE A 154 -8.95 -8.38 -2.66
C PHE A 154 -10.05 -8.56 -3.71
N ASP A 155 -10.42 -7.50 -4.40
CA ASP A 155 -11.49 -7.51 -5.40
C ASP A 155 -11.07 -6.77 -6.66
N GLY A 156 -11.26 -7.37 -7.83
CA GLY A 156 -10.93 -6.79 -9.13
C GLY A 156 -9.44 -6.49 -9.35
N CYS A 157 -8.55 -7.12 -8.58
CA CYS A 157 -7.10 -6.85 -8.64
C CYS A 157 -6.39 -7.69 -9.70
N ILE A 158 -5.29 -7.16 -10.24
CA ILE A 158 -4.46 -7.80 -11.26
C ILE A 158 -3.01 -7.89 -10.78
N ALA A 159 -2.47 -9.11 -10.70
CA ALA A 159 -1.05 -9.37 -10.50
C ALA A 159 -0.42 -9.85 -11.81
N ALA A 160 0.74 -9.29 -12.19
CA ALA A 160 1.40 -9.67 -13.43
C ALA A 160 2.92 -9.49 -13.37
N TYR A 161 3.65 -10.46 -13.92
CA TYR A 161 5.11 -10.36 -14.10
C TYR A 161 5.89 -10.04 -12.82
N ASN A 162 5.45 -10.51 -11.67
CA ASN A 162 6.22 -10.41 -10.43
C ASN A 162 7.25 -11.54 -10.38
N ALA A 163 8.33 -11.34 -9.64
CA ALA A 163 9.46 -12.26 -9.65
C ALA A 163 9.17 -13.58 -8.92
N ASP A 164 8.32 -13.54 -7.89
CA ASP A 164 7.84 -14.71 -7.18
C ASP A 164 6.36 -14.94 -7.53
N ASP A 165 5.47 -14.85 -6.60
CA ASP A 165 4.05 -15.16 -6.83
C ASP A 165 3.21 -13.95 -7.30
N GLY A 166 2.10 -14.24 -7.95
CA GLY A 166 1.06 -13.23 -8.17
C GLY A 166 0.33 -12.90 -6.86
N TRP A 167 0.10 -13.94 -6.05
CA TRP A 167 -0.69 -13.91 -4.82
C TRP A 167 -0.10 -14.85 -3.77
N ASP A 168 0.13 -14.36 -2.56
CA ASP A 168 0.63 -15.15 -1.43
C ASP A 168 -0.15 -14.89 -0.13
#